data_ea603574de931785efedb82a80b75b84
#
_entry.id   ea603574de931785efedb82a80b75b84
#
_cell.length_a   1.000
_cell.length_b   1.000
_cell.length_c   1.000
_cell.angle_alpha   90.00
_cell.angle_beta   90.00
_cell.angle_gamma   90.00
#
_symmetry.space_group_name_H-M   'P 1'
#
loop_
_entity.id
_entity.type
_entity.pdbx_description
1 polymer ?
#
loop_
_entity_poly.entity_id
_entity_poly.type
_entity_poly.pdbx_seq_one_letter_code
_entity_poly.pdbx_strand_id
1 'polypeptide(L)'
;MRTTLGHDVAGIAGGLNNDVIHVWLLDYRRELQREPLKALLGVYLGLPAESVILRNDEHGRPELAAPWNALLQFNWSHSAGKALIAVARGITPGIDIERVYVRPRALDIAERFFHPEETAALTALNESQRELAFLQLWTGKEAVVKALGRGIAFGLQRFCVSVPPAPAQLLWLDGEEAAQWQLHALDAGAQHVASLAWRGPSRSIAMWTLAEAL
;
A
#
# COMPACT_ATOMS: atom_id res chain seq x y z
N MET A 1 -2.45 5.60 15.61
CA MET A 1 -1.07 5.56 15.08
C MET A 1 -0.07 5.89 16.19
N ARG A 2 1.03 5.15 16.33
CA ARG A 2 2.06 5.40 17.37
C ARG A 2 3.26 6.08 16.70
N THR A 3 3.81 7.12 17.34
CA THR A 3 5.05 7.76 16.86
C THR A 3 6.25 7.03 17.45
N THR A 4 7.21 6.70 16.62
CA THR A 4 8.42 5.95 17.02
C THR A 4 9.67 6.75 16.66
N LEU A 5 10.58 6.85 17.61
CA LEU A 5 11.92 7.39 17.37
C LEU A 5 12.81 6.32 16.72
N GLY A 6 13.80 6.75 15.94
CA GLY A 6 14.66 5.84 15.16
C GLY A 6 15.30 4.70 15.97
N HIS A 7 15.62 4.92 17.25
CA HIS A 7 16.25 3.91 18.11
C HIS A 7 15.32 2.76 18.55
N ASP A 8 14.00 2.89 18.39
CA ASP A 8 13.03 1.85 18.77
C ASP A 8 12.63 0.95 17.58
N VAL A 9 13.03 1.30 16.35
CA VAL A 9 12.67 0.55 15.14
C VAL A 9 13.20 -0.87 15.17
N ALA A 10 14.39 -1.10 15.71
CA ALA A 10 14.99 -2.44 15.80
C ALA A 10 14.18 -3.37 16.73
N GLY A 11 13.72 -2.86 17.88
CA GLY A 11 12.84 -3.62 18.77
C GLY A 11 11.52 -4.00 18.11
N ILE A 12 10.91 -3.05 17.38
CA ILE A 12 9.69 -3.29 16.61
C ILE A 12 9.93 -4.32 15.50
N ALA A 13 11.00 -4.16 14.71
CA ALA A 13 11.35 -5.06 13.62
C ALA A 13 11.53 -6.51 14.09
N GLY A 14 12.12 -6.72 15.27
CA GLY A 14 12.27 -8.03 15.90
C GLY A 14 10.93 -8.73 16.23
N GLY A 15 9.84 -7.97 16.36
CA GLY A 15 8.50 -8.49 16.59
C GLY A 15 7.75 -8.95 15.33
N LEU A 16 8.31 -8.76 14.13
CA LEU A 16 7.65 -9.16 12.89
C LEU A 16 7.57 -10.68 12.75
N ASN A 17 6.35 -11.19 12.63
CA ASN A 17 6.04 -12.60 12.43
C ASN A 17 4.98 -12.79 11.33
N ASN A 18 4.47 -14.02 11.17
CA ASN A 18 3.49 -14.32 10.13
C ASN A 18 2.07 -13.83 10.43
N ASP A 19 1.79 -13.33 11.62
CA ASP A 19 0.46 -12.91 12.05
C ASP A 19 0.26 -11.38 12.01
N VAL A 20 1.33 -10.64 11.69
CA VAL A 20 1.31 -9.18 11.67
C VAL A 20 1.98 -8.62 10.42
N ILE A 21 1.43 -7.52 9.92
CA ILE A 21 2.05 -6.68 8.91
C ILE A 21 2.47 -5.37 9.57
N HIS A 22 3.73 -5.00 9.43
CA HIS A 22 4.24 -3.73 9.91
C HIS A 22 4.09 -2.67 8.82
N VAL A 23 3.50 -1.54 9.19
CA VAL A 23 3.30 -0.40 8.29
C VAL A 23 3.97 0.83 8.88
N TRP A 24 4.77 1.52 8.08
CA TRP A 24 5.54 2.69 8.47
C TRP A 24 5.13 3.89 7.63
N LEU A 25 4.67 4.95 8.27
CA LEU A 25 4.44 6.25 7.68
C LEU A 25 5.63 7.15 7.99
N LEU A 26 6.18 7.82 7.00
CA LEU A 26 7.33 8.71 7.17
C LEU A 26 7.21 9.95 6.27
N ASP A 27 7.91 11.00 6.65
CA ASP A 27 8.15 12.14 5.78
C ASP A 27 9.08 11.74 4.66
N TYR A 28 8.74 12.11 3.41
CA TYR A 28 9.47 11.68 2.25
C TYR A 28 9.69 12.82 1.26
N ARG A 29 10.92 12.92 0.77
CA ARG A 29 11.31 13.81 -0.32
C ARG A 29 11.86 12.98 -1.47
N ARG A 30 11.51 13.33 -2.70
CA ARG A 30 11.91 12.59 -3.91
C ARG A 30 13.43 12.48 -4.08
N GLU A 31 14.17 13.47 -3.61
CA GLU A 31 15.64 13.51 -3.65
C GLU A 31 16.28 12.36 -2.86
N LEU A 32 15.58 11.87 -1.83
CA LEU A 32 16.02 10.71 -1.03
C LEU A 32 15.91 9.37 -1.78
N GLN A 33 15.19 9.34 -2.91
CA GLN A 33 14.99 8.13 -3.70
C GLN A 33 14.55 6.94 -2.84
N ARG A 34 15.32 5.85 -2.84
CA ARG A 34 15.01 4.62 -2.08
C ARG A 34 15.80 4.53 -0.75
N GLU A 35 16.52 5.56 -0.36
CA GLU A 35 17.37 5.51 0.85
C GLU A 35 16.56 5.24 2.13
N PRO A 36 15.41 5.92 2.40
CA PRO A 36 14.62 5.60 3.60
C PRO A 36 14.05 4.18 3.58
N LEU A 37 13.69 3.66 2.41
CA LEU A 37 13.24 2.28 2.24
C LEU A 37 14.37 1.29 2.56
N LYS A 38 15.58 1.51 2.01
CA LYS A 38 16.74 0.65 2.26
C LYS A 38 17.18 0.68 3.72
N ALA A 39 17.17 1.87 4.33
CA ALA A 39 17.48 2.03 5.75
C ALA A 39 16.52 1.21 6.63
N LEU A 40 15.20 1.34 6.40
CA LEU A 40 14.21 0.57 7.13
C LEU A 40 14.36 -0.94 6.91
N LEU A 41 14.49 -1.40 5.67
CA LEU A 41 14.67 -2.81 5.37
C LEU A 41 15.98 -3.36 5.96
N GLY A 42 17.04 -2.55 6.01
CA GLY A 42 18.30 -2.88 6.67
C GLY A 42 18.11 -3.24 8.14
N VAL A 43 17.28 -2.47 8.87
CA VAL A 43 16.95 -2.78 10.27
C VAL A 43 16.27 -4.16 10.39
N TYR A 44 15.32 -4.48 9.52
CA TYR A 44 14.65 -5.80 9.53
C TYR A 44 15.58 -6.97 9.19
N LEU A 45 16.61 -6.71 8.40
CA LEU A 45 17.58 -7.73 7.93
C LEU A 45 18.85 -7.81 8.79
N GLY A 46 19.04 -6.86 9.71
CA GLY A 46 20.30 -6.72 10.45
C GLY A 46 21.48 -6.30 9.57
N LEU A 47 21.21 -5.50 8.51
CA LEU A 47 22.17 -5.06 7.51
C LEU A 47 22.29 -3.53 7.49
N PRO A 48 23.47 -2.96 7.18
CA PRO A 48 23.56 -1.55 6.85
C PRO A 48 22.78 -1.25 5.54
N ALA A 49 22.21 -0.03 5.41
CA ALA A 49 21.33 0.35 4.31
C ALA A 49 21.97 0.16 2.92
N GLU A 50 23.26 0.44 2.78
CA GLU A 50 24.03 0.27 1.56
C GLU A 50 24.16 -1.20 1.10
N SER A 51 24.05 -2.13 2.04
CA SER A 51 24.07 -3.58 1.76
C SER A 51 22.72 -4.15 1.35
N VAL A 52 21.64 -3.36 1.47
CA VAL A 52 20.31 -3.77 1.02
C VAL A 52 20.21 -3.64 -0.50
N ILE A 53 20.20 -4.78 -1.19
CA ILE A 53 20.09 -4.84 -2.64
C ILE A 53 18.65 -5.03 -3.05
N LEU A 54 18.13 -4.07 -3.81
CA LEU A 54 16.81 -4.13 -4.43
C LEU A 54 16.94 -4.44 -5.91
N ARG A 55 16.05 -5.29 -6.41
CA ARG A 55 15.87 -5.59 -7.84
C ARG A 55 14.46 -5.21 -8.24
N ASN A 56 14.23 -4.98 -9.50
CA ASN A 56 12.86 -4.86 -10.01
C ASN A 56 12.43 -6.21 -10.59
N ASP A 57 11.19 -6.62 -10.28
CA ASP A 57 10.55 -7.74 -10.96
C ASP A 57 10.24 -7.39 -12.44
N GLU A 58 9.64 -8.31 -13.17
CA GLU A 58 9.27 -8.15 -14.58
C GLU A 58 8.30 -6.99 -14.85
N HIS A 59 7.58 -6.53 -13.82
CA HIS A 59 6.63 -5.42 -13.87
C HIS A 59 7.17 -4.12 -13.25
N GLY A 60 8.46 -4.09 -12.88
CA GLY A 60 9.12 -2.90 -12.32
C GLY A 60 8.90 -2.70 -10.81
N ARG A 61 8.24 -3.65 -10.11
CA ARG A 61 8.07 -3.60 -8.67
C ARG A 61 9.42 -3.90 -7.99
N PRO A 62 9.85 -3.05 -7.03
CA PRO A 62 11.07 -3.35 -6.26
C PRO A 62 10.85 -4.52 -5.31
N GLU A 63 11.81 -5.43 -5.28
CA GLU A 63 11.89 -6.56 -4.35
C GLU A 63 13.31 -6.71 -3.79
N LEU A 64 13.45 -7.40 -2.66
CA LEU A 64 14.76 -7.75 -2.13
C LEU A 64 15.44 -8.78 -3.04
N ALA A 65 16.74 -8.65 -3.21
CA ALA A 65 17.51 -9.71 -3.85
C ALA A 65 17.58 -10.97 -2.98
N ALA A 66 17.80 -12.14 -3.61
CA ALA A 66 18.04 -13.37 -2.87
C ALA A 66 19.30 -13.24 -1.98
N PRO A 67 19.32 -13.89 -0.82
CA PRO A 67 18.30 -14.79 -0.27
C PRO A 67 17.16 -14.09 0.50
N TRP A 68 17.21 -12.77 0.66
CA TRP A 68 16.37 -11.99 1.54
C TRP A 68 14.91 -11.93 1.11
N ASN A 69 14.64 -12.03 -0.21
CA ASN A 69 13.29 -12.09 -0.77
C ASN A 69 12.48 -13.32 -0.31
N ALA A 70 13.13 -14.38 0.15
CA ALA A 70 12.45 -15.54 0.73
C ALA A 70 12.02 -15.29 2.20
N LEU A 71 12.66 -14.35 2.90
CA LEU A 71 12.47 -14.11 4.32
C LEU A 71 11.53 -12.93 4.59
N LEU A 72 11.59 -11.91 3.74
CA LEU A 72 10.92 -10.64 3.94
C LEU A 72 10.33 -10.13 2.64
N GLN A 73 9.08 -9.74 2.67
CA GLN A 73 8.41 -9.08 1.57
C GLN A 73 8.05 -7.65 2.00
N PHE A 74 8.05 -6.74 1.06
CA PHE A 74 7.68 -5.37 1.29
C PHE A 74 6.95 -4.77 0.09
N ASN A 75 6.27 -3.69 0.33
CA ASN A 75 5.81 -2.77 -0.70
C ASN A 75 5.88 -1.34 -0.17
N TRP A 76 6.03 -0.37 -1.05
CA TRP A 76 6.03 1.03 -0.68
C TRP A 76 5.30 1.90 -1.68
N SER A 77 4.76 3.01 -1.20
CA SER A 77 4.14 4.05 -2.00
C SER A 77 4.43 5.41 -1.39
N HIS A 78 4.39 6.45 -2.20
CA HIS A 78 4.61 7.82 -1.72
C HIS A 78 3.76 8.82 -2.49
N SER A 79 3.25 9.83 -1.78
CA SER A 79 2.47 10.94 -2.35
C SER A 79 2.67 12.18 -1.50
N ALA A 80 2.97 13.32 -2.19
CA ALA A 80 2.99 14.67 -1.61
C ALA A 80 3.66 14.78 -0.23
N GLY A 81 4.91 14.35 -0.15
CA GLY A 81 5.73 14.53 1.06
C GLY A 81 5.61 13.43 2.11
N LYS A 82 4.81 12.39 1.85
CA LYS A 82 4.70 11.20 2.70
C LYS A 82 5.02 9.94 1.93
N ALA A 83 5.55 8.93 2.63
CA ALA A 83 5.67 7.57 2.14
C ALA A 83 5.10 6.57 3.14
N LEU A 84 4.57 5.48 2.61
CA LEU A 84 4.18 4.28 3.37
C LEU A 84 5.02 3.10 2.93
N ILE A 85 5.49 2.33 3.91
CA ILE A 85 6.21 1.08 3.70
C ILE A 85 5.50 -0.02 4.48
N ALA A 86 5.04 -1.05 3.78
CA ALA A 86 4.51 -2.26 4.39
C ALA A 86 5.58 -3.35 4.35
N VAL A 87 5.79 -4.02 5.49
CA VAL A 87 6.77 -5.12 5.65
C VAL A 87 6.05 -6.34 6.21
N ALA A 88 6.25 -7.50 5.59
CA ALA A 88 5.59 -8.74 5.96
C ALA A 88 6.50 -9.97 5.78
N ARG A 89 6.13 -11.10 6.39
CA ARG A 89 6.72 -12.42 6.15
C ARG A 89 5.69 -13.34 5.51
N GLY A 90 6.09 -14.13 4.53
CA GLY A 90 5.28 -15.20 3.93
C GLY A 90 4.05 -14.75 3.13
N ILE A 91 3.87 -13.45 2.92
CA ILE A 91 2.87 -12.87 2.02
C ILE A 91 3.47 -11.67 1.29
N THR A 92 2.90 -11.34 0.14
CA THR A 92 3.25 -10.15 -0.63
C THR A 92 2.25 -9.03 -0.33
N PRO A 93 2.62 -8.00 0.46
CA PRO A 93 1.74 -6.86 0.68
C PRO A 93 1.74 -5.93 -0.54
N GLY A 94 0.61 -5.25 -0.77
CA GLY A 94 0.52 -4.10 -1.65
C GLY A 94 0.00 -2.91 -0.87
N ILE A 95 0.66 -1.77 -0.97
CA ILE A 95 0.29 -0.55 -0.24
C ILE A 95 0.23 0.64 -1.17
N ASP A 96 -0.75 1.50 -0.95
CA ASP A 96 -0.83 2.76 -1.68
C ASP A 96 -1.23 3.91 -0.76
N ILE A 97 -0.74 5.12 -1.08
CA ILE A 97 -1.05 6.37 -0.40
C ILE A 97 -1.24 7.48 -1.42
N GLU A 98 -2.29 8.29 -1.24
CA GLU A 98 -2.55 9.47 -2.05
C GLU A 98 -2.91 10.67 -1.19
N ARG A 99 -2.39 11.84 -1.56
CA ARG A 99 -2.83 13.09 -0.94
C ARG A 99 -4.27 13.41 -1.35
N VAL A 100 -5.05 13.86 -0.38
CA VAL A 100 -6.40 14.36 -0.62
C VAL A 100 -6.30 15.73 -1.31
N TYR A 101 -6.78 15.81 -2.55
CA TYR A 101 -6.95 17.04 -3.31
C TYR A 101 -8.04 16.87 -4.36
N VAL A 102 -8.62 17.97 -4.78
CA VAL A 102 -9.66 17.99 -5.82
C VAL A 102 -9.12 17.42 -7.12
N ARG A 103 -9.78 16.40 -7.66
CA ARG A 103 -9.49 15.81 -8.98
C ARG A 103 -10.67 16.04 -9.92
N PRO A 104 -10.71 17.15 -10.66
CA PRO A 104 -11.85 17.51 -11.52
C PRO A 104 -12.24 16.42 -12.55
N ARG A 105 -11.30 15.55 -12.90
CA ARG A 105 -11.48 14.44 -13.84
C ARG A 105 -11.62 13.08 -13.19
N ALA A 106 -12.01 13.01 -11.92
CA ALA A 106 -12.13 11.75 -11.18
C ALA A 106 -13.10 10.78 -11.86
N LEU A 107 -14.26 11.24 -12.30
CA LEU A 107 -15.22 10.41 -13.02
C LEU A 107 -14.72 9.95 -14.39
N ASP A 108 -14.09 10.83 -15.18
CA ASP A 108 -13.51 10.45 -16.47
C ASP A 108 -12.49 9.32 -16.31
N ILE A 109 -11.69 9.38 -15.23
CA ILE A 109 -10.71 8.34 -14.92
C ILE A 109 -11.42 7.05 -14.50
N ALA A 110 -12.46 7.15 -13.67
CA ALA A 110 -13.24 5.99 -13.25
C ALA A 110 -13.94 5.32 -14.44
N GLU A 111 -14.59 6.09 -15.30
CA GLU A 111 -15.26 5.58 -16.52
C GLU A 111 -14.29 4.85 -17.45
N ARG A 112 -13.06 5.32 -17.53
CA ARG A 112 -12.06 4.74 -18.42
C ARG A 112 -11.37 3.49 -17.87
N PHE A 113 -11.17 3.42 -16.55
CA PHE A 113 -10.25 2.44 -15.97
C PHE A 113 -10.88 1.55 -14.90
N PHE A 114 -11.99 1.96 -14.28
CA PHE A 114 -12.61 1.18 -13.21
C PHE A 114 -13.70 0.23 -13.73
N HIS A 115 -14.13 -0.66 -12.86
CA HIS A 115 -15.28 -1.51 -13.17
C HIS A 115 -16.56 -0.65 -13.28
N PRO A 116 -17.49 -0.95 -14.21
CA PRO A 116 -18.70 -0.15 -14.39
C PRO A 116 -19.54 0.02 -13.11
N GLU A 117 -19.62 -0.99 -12.25
CA GLU A 117 -20.34 -0.91 -10.97
C GLU A 117 -19.70 0.11 -10.01
N GLU A 118 -18.38 0.17 -9.96
CA GLU A 118 -17.65 1.17 -9.15
C GLU A 118 -17.91 2.58 -9.67
N THR A 119 -17.89 2.75 -10.99
CA THR A 119 -18.18 4.04 -11.64
C THR A 119 -19.61 4.48 -11.37
N ALA A 120 -20.59 3.57 -11.49
CA ALA A 120 -21.98 3.86 -11.19
C ALA A 120 -22.18 4.25 -9.72
N ALA A 121 -21.52 3.54 -8.79
CA ALA A 121 -21.59 3.84 -7.37
C ALA A 121 -20.96 5.21 -7.03
N LEU A 122 -19.81 5.55 -7.65
CA LEU A 122 -19.20 6.88 -7.50
C LEU A 122 -20.11 7.99 -8.06
N THR A 123 -20.76 7.76 -9.19
CA THR A 123 -21.66 8.74 -9.83
C THR A 123 -22.88 9.03 -8.95
N ALA A 124 -23.37 8.02 -8.22
CA ALA A 124 -24.50 8.16 -7.30
C ALA A 124 -24.19 9.00 -6.04
N LEU A 125 -22.92 9.18 -5.69
CA LEU A 125 -22.50 10.02 -4.57
C LEU A 125 -22.66 11.52 -4.91
N ASN A 126 -22.93 12.34 -3.88
CA ASN A 126 -22.83 13.79 -4.05
C ASN A 126 -21.37 14.23 -4.31
N GLU A 127 -21.19 15.40 -4.86
CA GLU A 127 -19.87 15.89 -5.30
C GLU A 127 -18.83 15.92 -4.15
N SER A 128 -19.24 16.37 -2.95
CA SER A 128 -18.33 16.47 -1.80
C SER A 128 -17.84 15.11 -1.28
N GLN A 129 -18.65 14.05 -1.44
CA GLN A 129 -18.28 12.70 -1.05
C GLN A 129 -17.50 11.97 -2.14
N ARG A 130 -17.81 12.26 -3.40
CA ARG A 130 -17.28 11.56 -4.57
C ARG A 130 -15.76 11.65 -4.70
N GLU A 131 -15.19 12.82 -4.48
CA GLU A 131 -13.76 13.04 -4.60
C GLU A 131 -12.97 12.18 -3.61
N LEU A 132 -13.39 12.18 -2.35
CA LEU A 132 -12.75 11.35 -1.33
C LEU A 132 -12.97 9.86 -1.62
N ALA A 133 -14.19 9.46 -2.00
CA ALA A 133 -14.52 8.08 -2.34
C ALA A 133 -13.71 7.59 -3.54
N PHE A 134 -13.50 8.44 -4.57
CA PHE A 134 -12.65 8.11 -5.71
C PHE A 134 -11.19 7.83 -5.25
N LEU A 135 -10.61 8.68 -4.40
CA LEU A 135 -9.24 8.48 -3.93
C LEU A 135 -9.11 7.23 -3.06
N GLN A 136 -10.09 6.95 -2.22
CA GLN A 136 -10.13 5.73 -1.41
C GLN A 136 -10.24 4.47 -2.29
N LEU A 137 -11.09 4.52 -3.30
CA LEU A 137 -11.22 3.45 -4.28
C LEU A 137 -9.93 3.28 -5.10
N TRP A 138 -9.33 4.38 -5.55
CA TRP A 138 -8.06 4.38 -6.27
C TRP A 138 -6.95 3.71 -5.46
N THR A 139 -6.73 4.14 -4.22
CA THR A 139 -5.69 3.54 -3.36
C THR A 139 -5.97 2.08 -3.06
N GLY A 140 -7.24 1.70 -2.90
CA GLY A 140 -7.64 0.30 -2.73
C GLY A 140 -7.28 -0.55 -3.95
N LYS A 141 -7.58 -0.05 -5.15
CA LYS A 141 -7.26 -0.74 -6.41
C LYS A 141 -5.76 -0.84 -6.65
N GLU A 142 -5.02 0.24 -6.42
CA GLU A 142 -3.55 0.23 -6.54
C GLU A 142 -2.91 -0.74 -5.52
N ALA A 143 -3.40 -0.79 -4.29
CA ALA A 143 -2.90 -1.75 -3.29
C ALA A 143 -3.11 -3.20 -3.75
N VAL A 144 -4.29 -3.53 -4.31
CA VAL A 144 -4.58 -4.87 -4.86
C VAL A 144 -3.63 -5.19 -6.02
N VAL A 145 -3.46 -4.30 -6.99
CA VAL A 145 -2.56 -4.51 -8.14
C VAL A 145 -1.11 -4.70 -7.70
N LYS A 146 -0.66 -3.93 -6.71
CA LYS A 146 0.69 -4.06 -6.14
C LYS A 146 0.88 -5.38 -5.41
N ALA A 147 -0.13 -5.84 -4.65
CA ALA A 147 -0.08 -7.16 -4.00
C ALA A 147 -0.11 -8.30 -5.02
N LEU A 148 -0.87 -8.13 -6.11
CA LEU A 148 -0.97 -9.11 -7.21
C LEU A 148 0.36 -9.23 -8.00
N GLY A 149 1.18 -8.17 -8.01
CA GLY A 149 2.47 -8.16 -8.69
C GLY A 149 2.39 -8.11 -10.22
N ARG A 150 1.22 -7.82 -10.80
CA ARG A 150 1.01 -7.79 -12.26
C ARG A 150 1.09 -6.40 -12.89
N GLY A 151 1.40 -5.39 -12.10
CA GLY A 151 1.46 -4.00 -12.54
C GLY A 151 0.13 -3.45 -13.05
N ILE A 152 0.11 -2.17 -13.42
CA ILE A 152 -1.08 -1.46 -13.92
C ILE A 152 -1.60 -2.09 -15.24
N ALA A 153 -0.74 -2.75 -16.00
CA ALA A 153 -1.11 -3.44 -17.24
C ALA A 153 -2.14 -4.58 -17.03
N PHE A 154 -2.29 -5.07 -15.80
CA PHE A 154 -3.37 -6.01 -15.47
C PHE A 154 -4.76 -5.46 -15.79
N GLY A 155 -4.96 -4.17 -15.66
CA GLY A 155 -6.24 -3.49 -15.91
C GLY A 155 -7.13 -3.40 -14.68
N LEU A 156 -7.38 -2.17 -14.23
CA LEU A 156 -8.17 -1.91 -13.02
C LEU A 156 -9.64 -2.34 -13.17
N GLN A 157 -10.17 -2.43 -14.38
CA GLN A 157 -11.53 -2.90 -14.66
C GLN A 157 -11.73 -4.43 -14.48
N ARG A 158 -10.63 -5.18 -14.29
CA ARG A 158 -10.67 -6.64 -14.14
C ARG A 158 -10.91 -7.10 -12.68
N PHE A 159 -11.28 -6.20 -11.82
CA PHE A 159 -11.69 -6.48 -10.45
C PHE A 159 -12.53 -5.34 -9.89
N CYS A 160 -13.31 -5.64 -8.87
CA CYS A 160 -14.22 -4.71 -8.22
C CYS A 160 -13.91 -4.61 -6.71
N VAL A 161 -13.82 -3.39 -6.23
CA VAL A 161 -13.64 -3.05 -4.82
C VAL A 161 -14.89 -2.33 -4.33
N SER A 162 -15.24 -2.51 -3.07
CA SER A 162 -16.36 -1.79 -2.47
C SER A 162 -16.13 -0.28 -2.49
N VAL A 163 -17.16 0.47 -2.87
CA VAL A 163 -17.11 1.95 -2.91
C VAL A 163 -17.52 2.51 -1.55
N PRO A 164 -16.77 3.46 -0.97
CA PRO A 164 -17.17 4.13 0.27
C PRO A 164 -18.59 4.75 0.17
N PRO A 165 -19.36 4.76 1.27
CA PRO A 165 -18.95 4.53 2.67
C PRO A 165 -18.86 3.05 3.09
N ALA A 166 -19.05 2.08 2.19
CA ALA A 166 -18.86 0.68 2.53
C ALA A 166 -17.40 0.42 2.98
N PRO A 167 -17.18 -0.50 3.94
CA PRO A 167 -15.84 -0.90 4.33
C PRO A 167 -15.02 -1.40 3.14
N ALA A 168 -13.73 -1.11 3.11
CA ALA A 168 -12.84 -1.53 2.02
C ALA A 168 -12.81 -3.07 1.91
N GLN A 169 -13.20 -3.59 0.76
CA GLN A 169 -13.28 -5.03 0.47
C GLN A 169 -13.07 -5.28 -1.02
N LEU A 170 -12.33 -6.32 -1.36
CA LEU A 170 -12.29 -6.85 -2.72
C LEU A 170 -13.55 -7.70 -2.94
N LEU A 171 -14.40 -7.30 -3.90
CA LEU A 171 -15.67 -7.97 -4.17
C LEU A 171 -15.50 -9.14 -5.15
N TRP A 172 -14.71 -8.95 -6.19
CA TRP A 172 -14.26 -9.99 -7.10
C TRP A 172 -12.96 -9.59 -7.81
N LEU A 173 -12.24 -10.57 -8.35
CA LEU A 173 -11.00 -10.39 -9.08
C LEU A 173 -10.90 -11.49 -10.15
N ASP A 174 -10.67 -11.10 -11.39
CA ASP A 174 -10.54 -12.03 -12.50
C ASP A 174 -9.44 -13.06 -12.28
N GLY A 175 -9.81 -14.35 -12.30
CA GLY A 175 -8.90 -15.47 -12.09
C GLY A 175 -8.50 -15.75 -10.64
N GLU A 176 -9.13 -15.09 -9.66
CA GLU A 176 -8.81 -15.22 -8.25
C GLU A 176 -10.08 -15.36 -7.39
N GLU A 177 -9.96 -16.00 -6.23
CA GLU A 177 -11.02 -16.03 -5.23
C GLU A 177 -10.94 -14.79 -4.33
N ALA A 178 -11.86 -13.85 -4.46
CA ALA A 178 -11.87 -12.62 -3.66
C ALA A 178 -11.88 -12.86 -2.15
N ALA A 179 -12.48 -13.95 -1.68
CA ALA A 179 -12.52 -14.32 -0.27
C ALA A 179 -11.12 -14.63 0.33
N GLN A 180 -10.12 -14.91 -0.50
CA GLN A 180 -8.73 -15.10 -0.07
C GLN A 180 -7.96 -13.78 0.06
N TRP A 181 -8.59 -12.66 -0.26
CA TRP A 181 -7.93 -11.36 -0.24
C TRP A 181 -8.36 -10.52 0.96
N GLN A 182 -7.43 -9.77 1.47
CA GLN A 182 -7.62 -8.78 2.51
C GLN A 182 -7.38 -7.39 1.92
N LEU A 183 -8.29 -6.46 2.18
CA LEU A 183 -8.16 -5.05 1.79
C LEU A 183 -8.57 -4.18 2.96
N HIS A 184 -7.71 -3.26 3.35
CA HIS A 184 -7.90 -2.39 4.51
C HIS A 184 -7.58 -0.95 4.17
N ALA A 185 -8.46 -0.03 4.54
CA ALA A 185 -8.13 1.39 4.60
C ALA A 185 -7.20 1.64 5.80
N LEU A 186 -6.20 2.49 5.62
CA LEU A 186 -5.23 2.86 6.65
C LEU A 186 -5.42 4.33 7.06
N ASP A 187 -5.21 4.63 8.33
CA ASP A 187 -5.17 6.01 8.82
C ASP A 187 -3.79 6.64 8.53
N ALA A 188 -3.72 7.40 7.47
CA ALA A 188 -2.52 8.16 7.07
C ALA A 188 -2.62 9.67 7.43
N GLY A 189 -3.56 10.03 8.31
CA GLY A 189 -3.87 11.41 8.72
C GLY A 189 -4.84 12.11 7.77
N ALA A 190 -5.32 13.28 8.17
CA ALA A 190 -6.43 13.99 7.50
C ALA A 190 -6.15 14.41 6.04
N GLN A 191 -4.88 14.48 5.65
CA GLN A 191 -4.48 14.97 4.31
C GLN A 191 -4.18 13.85 3.31
N HIS A 192 -4.25 12.58 3.73
CA HIS A 192 -3.95 11.44 2.87
C HIS A 192 -4.98 10.34 3.06
N VAL A 193 -5.20 9.59 2.00
CA VAL A 193 -5.89 8.30 2.01
C VAL A 193 -4.88 7.20 1.69
N ALA A 194 -5.06 6.04 2.30
CA ALA A 194 -4.15 4.93 2.08
C ALA A 194 -4.86 3.59 2.21
N SER A 195 -4.34 2.59 1.52
CA SER A 195 -4.87 1.23 1.53
C SER A 195 -3.74 0.21 1.54
N LEU A 196 -4.02 -0.92 2.19
CA LEU A 196 -3.16 -2.09 2.25
C LEU A 196 -3.94 -3.31 1.80
N ALA A 197 -3.36 -4.12 0.92
CA ALA A 197 -3.96 -5.36 0.44
C ALA A 197 -2.94 -6.51 0.47
N TRP A 198 -3.45 -7.73 0.62
CA TRP A 198 -2.66 -8.97 0.45
C TRP A 198 -3.57 -10.15 0.17
N ARG A 199 -3.01 -11.21 -0.41
CA ARG A 199 -3.67 -12.51 -0.52
C ARG A 199 -3.25 -13.38 0.65
N GLY A 200 -4.21 -14.03 1.31
CA GLY A 200 -3.97 -14.97 2.40
C GLY A 200 -4.83 -14.72 3.63
N PRO A 201 -4.50 -15.35 4.76
CA PRO A 201 -5.27 -15.22 5.99
C PRO A 201 -5.27 -13.80 6.52
N SER A 202 -6.27 -13.49 7.33
CA SER A 202 -6.32 -12.22 8.07
C SER A 202 -5.11 -12.09 8.99
N ARG A 203 -4.54 -10.88 9.07
CA ARG A 203 -3.39 -10.53 9.91
C ARG A 203 -3.66 -9.23 10.64
N SER A 204 -3.05 -9.06 11.79
CA SER A 204 -3.04 -7.76 12.46
C SER A 204 -2.19 -6.76 11.66
N ILE A 205 -2.59 -5.51 11.69
CA ILE A 205 -1.84 -4.39 11.08
C ILE A 205 -1.31 -3.53 12.22
N ALA A 206 -0.01 -3.44 12.33
CA ALA A 206 0.65 -2.56 13.29
C ALA A 206 1.29 -1.39 12.56
N MET A 207 0.84 -0.18 12.87
CA MET A 207 1.24 1.02 12.14
C MET A 207 1.91 2.04 13.04
N TRP A 208 3.03 2.58 12.58
CA TRP A 208 3.82 3.61 13.24
C TRP A 208 4.14 4.77 12.31
N THR A 209 4.39 5.93 12.91
CA THR A 209 5.02 7.06 12.23
C THR A 209 6.50 7.10 12.61
N LEU A 210 7.36 7.14 11.61
CA LEU A 210 8.78 7.38 11.80
C LEU A 210 9.01 8.89 11.87
N ALA A 211 9.44 9.38 13.05
CA ALA A 211 9.59 10.81 13.28
C ALA A 211 10.88 11.38 12.70
N GLU A 212 11.91 10.54 12.51
CA GLU A 212 13.23 10.91 12.00
C GLU A 212 13.68 9.92 10.92
N ALA A 213 14.52 10.37 10.00
CA ALA A 213 15.18 9.49 9.05
C ALA A 213 16.08 8.48 9.80
N LEU A 214 16.06 7.23 9.40
CA LEU A 214 16.91 6.15 9.90
C LEU A 214 18.36 6.34 9.47
#